data_6ad5060e5a877434b552eb7eb599a09d
#
_entry.id   6ad5060e5a877434b552eb7eb599a09d
#
_cell.length_a   1.000
_cell.length_b   1.000
_cell.length_c   1.000
_cell.angle_alpha   90.00
_cell.angle_beta   90.00
_cell.angle_gamma   90.00
#
_symmetry.space_group_name_H-M   'P 1'
#
loop_
_entity.id
_entity.type
_entity.pdbx_description
1 polymer ?
#
loop_
_entity_poly.entity_id
_entity_poly.type
_entity_poly.pdbx_seq_one_letter_code
_entity_poly.pdbx_strand_id
1 'polypeptide(L)'
;LGALQDGSYVNLERAMAADGRFGGHIVSGHIDGTGQIESMRREENAVWVTIACADKILDLIVEKGSICIDGISLTVAAVTNRNFSVSVIPHTGEETTLLKKKAGDPVNLENDIVGKYIQKFVDIGRNSGADRGKKPDGENAAGPAKGNSGLSMEFLQKYGF
;
A
#
# COMPACT_ATOMS: atom_id res chain seq x y z
N LEU A 1 1.80 17.52 -9.33
CA LEU A 1 1.93 18.26 -10.61
C LEU A 1 2.10 19.77 -10.40
N GLY A 2 1.58 20.34 -9.30
CA GLY A 2 1.53 21.81 -9.12
C GLY A 2 2.90 22.53 -9.07
N ALA A 3 4.00 21.82 -8.83
CA ALA A 3 5.35 22.40 -8.80
C ALA A 3 6.16 22.13 -10.09
N LEU A 4 5.59 21.40 -11.06
CA LEU A 4 6.27 21.11 -12.31
C LEU A 4 6.29 22.33 -13.24
N GLN A 5 7.39 22.50 -13.94
CA GLN A 5 7.62 23.54 -14.93
C GLN A 5 8.04 22.92 -16.27
N ASP A 6 8.05 23.71 -17.32
CA ASP A 6 8.58 23.28 -18.63
C ASP A 6 10.02 22.76 -18.45
N GLY A 7 10.27 21.56 -18.99
CA GLY A 7 11.56 20.89 -18.83
C GLY A 7 11.72 20.04 -17.56
N SER A 8 10.71 19.97 -16.68
CA SER A 8 10.73 19.04 -15.55
C SER A 8 10.71 17.58 -16.01
N TYR A 9 11.56 16.75 -15.43
CA TYR A 9 11.56 15.32 -15.68
C TYR A 9 10.44 14.64 -14.90
N VAL A 10 9.71 13.73 -15.56
CA VAL A 10 8.65 12.91 -14.98
C VAL A 10 8.83 11.46 -15.43
N ASN A 11 8.36 10.52 -14.61
CA ASN A 11 8.24 9.13 -15.02
C ASN A 11 6.92 8.96 -15.78
N LEU A 12 6.96 8.24 -16.89
CA LEU A 12 5.78 7.93 -17.70
C LEU A 12 5.70 6.42 -17.91
N GLU A 13 4.53 5.86 -17.65
CA GLU A 13 4.22 4.48 -17.96
C GLU A 13 2.99 4.44 -18.88
N ARG A 14 3.03 3.55 -19.88
CA ARG A 14 1.88 3.33 -20.75
C ARG A 14 0.79 2.60 -19.99
N ALA A 15 -0.47 2.97 -20.22
CA ALA A 15 -1.59 2.20 -19.72
C ALA A 15 -1.45 0.73 -20.16
N MET A 16 -1.67 -0.17 -19.19
CA MET A 16 -1.59 -1.60 -19.47
C MET A 16 -2.71 -2.03 -20.43
N ALA A 17 -2.36 -2.79 -21.46
CA ALA A 17 -3.35 -3.40 -22.33
C ALA A 17 -4.12 -4.50 -21.57
N ALA A 18 -5.38 -4.75 -21.95
CA ALA A 18 -6.24 -5.72 -21.27
C ALA A 18 -5.70 -7.16 -21.32
N ASP A 19 -4.89 -7.47 -22.32
CA ASP A 19 -4.18 -8.75 -22.53
C ASP A 19 -2.68 -8.66 -22.16
N GLY A 20 -2.27 -7.55 -21.54
CA GLY A 20 -0.90 -7.28 -21.16
C GLY A 20 -0.42 -8.05 -19.93
N ARG A 21 0.91 -7.99 -19.70
CA ARG A 21 1.53 -8.53 -18.47
C ARG A 21 1.77 -7.40 -17.50
N PHE A 22 1.61 -7.68 -16.20
CA PHE A 22 2.01 -6.76 -15.17
C PHE A 22 3.55 -6.67 -15.10
N GLY A 23 4.10 -5.45 -15.22
CA GLY A 23 5.53 -5.19 -15.02
C GLY A 23 5.93 -5.06 -13.55
N GLY A 24 4.95 -4.99 -12.65
CA GLY A 24 5.11 -4.86 -11.21
C GLY A 24 3.81 -5.24 -10.51
N HIS A 25 3.28 -4.37 -9.64
CA HIS A 25 1.97 -4.52 -9.02
C HIS A 25 0.92 -3.62 -9.71
N ILE A 26 -0.33 -3.70 -9.28
CA ILE A 26 -1.42 -2.86 -9.81
C ILE A 26 -1.20 -1.42 -9.34
N VAL A 27 -0.84 -0.54 -10.27
CA VAL A 27 -0.70 0.91 -10.05
C VAL A 27 -1.82 1.61 -10.80
N SER A 28 -2.59 2.44 -10.08
CA SER A 28 -3.74 3.14 -10.64
C SER A 28 -3.46 4.62 -10.96
N GLY A 29 -2.31 5.16 -10.51
CA GLY A 29 -1.97 6.57 -10.62
C GLY A 29 -2.72 7.46 -9.61
N HIS A 30 -3.27 6.88 -8.55
CA HIS A 30 -3.99 7.59 -7.50
C HIS A 30 -3.14 7.66 -6.24
N ILE A 31 -2.45 8.78 -6.09
CA ILE A 31 -1.51 9.03 -5.01
C ILE A 31 -2.22 9.10 -3.66
N ASP A 32 -1.74 8.33 -2.67
CA ASP A 32 -2.26 8.32 -1.30
C ASP A 32 -1.69 9.44 -0.43
N GLY A 33 -0.52 9.91 -0.81
CA GLY A 33 0.16 11.01 -0.15
C GLY A 33 1.59 11.15 -0.60
N THR A 34 2.38 11.92 0.16
CA THR A 34 3.79 12.15 -0.12
C THR A 34 4.66 11.58 0.99
N GLY A 35 5.86 11.16 0.62
CA GLY A 35 6.96 10.88 1.52
C GLY A 35 8.12 11.85 1.31
N GLN A 36 9.10 11.80 2.17
CA GLN A 36 10.35 12.53 2.06
C GLN A 36 11.52 11.56 2.05
N ILE A 37 12.44 11.72 1.12
CA ILE A 37 13.68 10.94 1.09
C ILE A 37 14.52 11.35 2.30
N GLU A 38 14.74 10.44 3.24
CA GLU A 38 15.62 10.67 4.40
C GLU A 38 17.10 10.44 4.05
N SER A 39 17.35 9.39 3.28
CA SER A 39 18.74 9.07 2.88
C SER A 39 18.78 8.29 1.57
N MET A 40 19.91 8.40 0.90
CA MET A 40 20.28 7.59 -0.27
C MET A 40 21.67 7.04 -0.04
N ARG A 41 21.83 5.73 0.05
CA ARG A 41 23.10 5.07 0.34
C ARG A 41 23.42 4.05 -0.74
N ARG A 42 24.57 4.21 -1.37
CA ARG A 42 25.06 3.21 -2.33
C ARG A 42 25.58 1.99 -1.57
N GLU A 43 25.16 0.81 -2.00
CA GLU A 43 25.58 -0.47 -1.47
C GLU A 43 25.75 -1.44 -2.63
N GLU A 44 26.98 -1.87 -2.85
CA GLU A 44 27.37 -2.65 -4.04
C GLU A 44 26.95 -1.95 -5.34
N ASN A 45 26.06 -2.57 -6.10
CA ASN A 45 25.51 -2.04 -7.38
C ASN A 45 24.13 -1.43 -7.23
N ALA A 46 23.57 -1.35 -6.03
CA ALA A 46 22.26 -0.76 -5.82
C ALA A 46 22.35 0.52 -4.98
N VAL A 47 21.31 1.34 -5.05
CA VAL A 47 21.12 2.49 -4.17
C VAL A 47 19.94 2.22 -3.27
N TRP A 48 20.19 2.19 -1.97
CA TRP A 48 19.15 2.15 -0.95
C TRP A 48 18.57 3.54 -0.74
N VAL A 49 17.27 3.67 -0.96
CA VAL A 49 16.54 4.90 -0.75
C VAL A 49 15.60 4.70 0.42
N THR A 50 15.82 5.46 1.50
CA THR A 50 14.98 5.44 2.70
C THR A 50 14.03 6.62 2.66
N ILE A 51 12.73 6.35 2.89
CA ILE A 51 11.65 7.33 2.76
C ILE A 51 10.81 7.33 4.02
N ALA A 52 10.64 8.49 4.65
CA ALA A 52 9.68 8.72 5.70
C ALA A 52 8.33 9.13 5.09
N CYS A 53 7.25 8.65 5.69
CA CYS A 53 5.88 9.00 5.29
C CYS A 53 4.94 8.98 6.48
N ALA A 54 3.70 9.44 6.26
CA ALA A 54 2.68 9.40 7.29
C ALA A 54 2.28 7.95 7.64
N ASP A 55 1.94 7.72 8.92
CA ASP A 55 1.57 6.41 9.46
C ASP A 55 0.51 5.70 8.62
N LYS A 56 -0.53 6.43 8.18
CA LYS A 56 -1.60 5.89 7.32
C LYS A 56 -1.13 5.26 6.00
N ILE A 57 0.06 5.66 5.51
CA ILE A 57 0.69 5.09 4.33
C ILE A 57 1.59 3.94 4.77
N LEU A 58 2.38 4.16 5.82
CA LEU A 58 3.35 3.20 6.33
C LEU A 58 2.70 1.91 6.83
N ASP A 59 1.51 2.00 7.44
CA ASP A 59 0.73 0.86 7.94
C ASP A 59 0.33 -0.16 6.86
N LEU A 60 0.33 0.27 5.59
CA LEU A 60 0.03 -0.58 4.44
C LEU A 60 1.28 -1.10 3.73
N ILE A 61 2.46 -0.68 4.17
CA ILE A 61 3.73 -1.09 3.57
C ILE A 61 4.27 -2.30 4.31
N VAL A 62 4.56 -3.36 3.56
CA VAL A 62 5.12 -4.59 4.12
C VAL A 62 6.46 -4.90 3.46
N GLU A 63 7.40 -5.46 4.23
CA GLU A 63 8.67 -5.93 3.68
C GLU A 63 8.44 -6.99 2.61
N LYS A 64 9.16 -6.91 1.51
CA LYS A 64 9.00 -7.71 0.29
C LYS A 64 7.69 -7.48 -0.46
N GLY A 65 6.84 -6.58 0.01
CA GLY A 65 5.69 -6.09 -0.73
C GLY A 65 6.08 -5.06 -1.79
N SER A 66 5.08 -4.43 -2.40
CA SER A 66 5.26 -3.42 -3.44
C SER A 66 4.77 -2.06 -2.98
N ILE A 67 5.43 -1.03 -3.47
CA ILE A 67 5.05 0.38 -3.32
C ILE A 67 5.29 1.10 -4.63
N CYS A 68 4.41 2.03 -4.99
CA CYS A 68 4.64 2.91 -6.11
C CYS A 68 5.21 4.26 -5.63
N ILE A 69 6.40 4.63 -6.13
CA ILE A 69 7.11 5.86 -5.80
C ILE A 69 7.27 6.70 -7.07
N ASP A 70 6.67 7.89 -7.12
CA ASP A 70 6.64 8.75 -8.31
C ASP A 70 6.27 8.00 -9.60
N GLY A 71 5.32 7.06 -9.53
CA GLY A 71 4.89 6.23 -10.64
C GLY A 71 5.73 4.98 -10.90
N ILE A 72 6.76 4.71 -10.10
CA ILE A 72 7.64 3.55 -10.26
C ILE A 72 7.22 2.46 -9.28
N SER A 73 6.88 1.27 -9.78
CA SER A 73 6.65 0.06 -8.96
C SER A 73 7.97 -0.46 -8.42
N LEU A 74 8.12 -0.50 -7.09
CA LEU A 74 9.35 -0.95 -6.43
C LEU A 74 9.05 -1.95 -5.31
N THR A 75 9.97 -2.87 -5.10
CA THR A 75 9.90 -3.82 -3.97
C THR A 75 10.45 -3.14 -2.71
N VAL A 76 9.71 -3.29 -1.62
CA VAL A 76 10.11 -2.82 -0.30
C VAL A 76 11.19 -3.74 0.27
N ALA A 77 12.36 -3.20 0.54
CA ALA A 77 13.51 -3.94 1.06
C ALA A 77 13.52 -4.01 2.60
N ALA A 78 13.03 -2.98 3.27
CA ALA A 78 12.92 -2.93 4.73
C ALA A 78 11.82 -1.96 5.16
N VAL A 79 11.20 -2.21 6.33
CA VAL A 79 10.21 -1.33 6.95
C VAL A 79 10.54 -1.16 8.43
N THR A 80 10.40 0.05 8.93
CA THR A 80 10.48 0.37 10.36
C THR A 80 9.16 1.01 10.81
N ASN A 81 9.08 1.46 12.04
CA ASN A 81 7.92 2.18 12.55
C ASN A 81 7.86 3.66 12.13
N ARG A 82 8.77 4.16 11.29
CA ARG A 82 8.83 5.57 10.85
C ARG A 82 9.12 5.75 9.36
N ASN A 83 9.73 4.75 8.74
CA ASN A 83 10.15 4.82 7.35
C ASN A 83 10.19 3.43 6.71
N PHE A 84 10.37 3.42 5.42
CA PHE A 84 10.66 2.21 4.65
C PHE A 84 11.82 2.46 3.70
N SER A 85 12.43 1.41 3.19
CA SER A 85 13.53 1.49 2.24
C SER A 85 13.26 0.61 1.02
N VAL A 86 13.70 1.10 -0.13
CA VAL A 86 13.74 0.36 -1.39
C VAL A 86 15.17 0.26 -1.89
N SER A 87 15.49 -0.84 -2.58
CA SER A 87 16.79 -1.03 -3.21
C SER A 87 16.65 -0.83 -4.73
N VAL A 88 17.25 0.23 -5.24
CA VAL A 88 17.15 0.65 -6.64
C VAL A 88 18.38 0.13 -7.40
N ILE A 89 18.15 -0.80 -8.33
CA ILE A 89 19.19 -1.35 -9.19
C ILE A 89 19.60 -0.34 -10.28
N PRO A 90 20.81 -0.41 -10.85
CA PRO A 90 21.32 0.57 -11.82
C PRO A 90 20.35 0.85 -12.96
N HIS A 91 19.82 -0.18 -13.59
CA HIS A 91 18.89 -0.04 -14.70
C HIS A 91 17.66 0.82 -14.34
N THR A 92 17.02 0.54 -13.19
CA THR A 92 15.89 1.34 -12.71
C THR A 92 16.30 2.79 -12.43
N GLY A 93 17.51 3.00 -11.90
CA GLY A 93 18.04 4.33 -11.61
C GLY A 93 18.31 5.16 -12.86
N GLU A 94 18.76 4.53 -13.95
CA GLU A 94 19.03 5.19 -15.22
C GLU A 94 17.74 5.56 -15.97
N GLU A 95 16.74 4.66 -15.95
CA GLU A 95 15.49 4.80 -16.68
C GLU A 95 14.43 5.67 -15.96
N THR A 96 14.69 6.03 -14.68
CA THR A 96 13.70 6.75 -13.87
C THR A 96 14.26 8.03 -13.27
N THR A 97 13.38 8.82 -12.66
CA THR A 97 13.75 10.09 -12.02
C THR A 97 14.19 9.92 -10.56
N LEU A 98 14.02 8.73 -9.95
CA LEU A 98 14.19 8.56 -8.50
C LEU A 98 15.62 8.86 -8.05
N LEU A 99 16.63 8.35 -8.75
CA LEU A 99 18.04 8.60 -8.40
C LEU A 99 18.57 9.98 -8.82
N LYS A 100 17.77 10.80 -9.50
CA LYS A 100 18.05 12.23 -9.76
C LYS A 100 17.68 13.12 -8.56
N LYS A 101 16.95 12.56 -7.61
CA LYS A 101 16.56 13.21 -6.35
C LYS A 101 17.65 13.05 -5.29
N LYS A 102 17.48 13.76 -4.17
CA LYS A 102 18.40 13.74 -3.03
C LYS A 102 17.65 13.68 -1.71
N ALA A 103 18.33 13.44 -0.62
CA ALA A 103 17.77 13.54 0.72
C ALA A 103 17.12 14.91 0.92
N GLY A 104 15.92 14.92 1.50
CA GLY A 104 15.06 16.09 1.67
C GLY A 104 14.02 16.27 0.55
N ASP A 105 14.18 15.65 -0.62
CA ASP A 105 13.23 15.80 -1.72
C ASP A 105 11.94 15.01 -1.44
N PRO A 106 10.77 15.56 -1.83
CA PRO A 106 9.50 14.85 -1.73
C PRO A 106 9.34 13.83 -2.84
N VAL A 107 8.58 12.77 -2.53
CA VAL A 107 8.12 11.76 -3.49
C VAL A 107 6.63 11.51 -3.31
N ASN A 108 5.92 11.21 -4.40
CA ASN A 108 4.55 10.75 -4.33
C ASN A 108 4.51 9.25 -4.02
N LEU A 109 3.56 8.84 -3.19
CA LEU A 109 3.41 7.45 -2.77
C LEU A 109 2.01 6.94 -3.08
N GLU A 110 1.94 5.75 -3.67
CA GLU A 110 0.70 5.01 -3.86
C GLU A 110 0.89 3.60 -3.31
N ASN A 111 0.08 3.23 -2.32
CA ASN A 111 0.07 1.89 -1.74
C ASN A 111 -0.58 0.87 -2.67
N ASP A 112 -0.19 -0.38 -2.55
CA ASP A 112 -0.84 -1.48 -3.25
C ASP A 112 -2.34 -1.53 -2.92
N ILE A 113 -3.17 -1.56 -3.96
CA ILE A 113 -4.62 -1.57 -3.84
C ILE A 113 -5.14 -2.77 -3.05
N VAL A 114 -4.44 -3.90 -3.10
CA VAL A 114 -4.79 -5.11 -2.35
C VAL A 114 -4.70 -4.85 -0.85
N GLY A 115 -3.64 -4.17 -0.39
CA GLY A 115 -3.48 -3.79 1.02
C GLY A 115 -4.62 -2.90 1.52
N LYS A 116 -5.05 -1.94 0.69
CA LYS A 116 -6.19 -1.04 1.01
C LYS A 116 -7.51 -1.79 1.18
N TYR A 117 -7.78 -2.78 0.34
CA TYR A 117 -8.98 -3.61 0.47
C TYR A 117 -8.93 -4.50 1.70
N ILE A 118 -7.77 -5.13 1.98
CA ILE A 118 -7.59 -5.96 3.18
C ILE A 118 -7.81 -5.12 4.44
N GLN A 119 -7.21 -3.94 4.54
CA GLN A 119 -7.41 -3.04 5.67
C GLN A 119 -8.89 -2.69 5.85
N LYS A 120 -9.58 -2.31 4.78
CA LYS A 120 -11.01 -2.00 4.82
C LYS A 120 -11.86 -3.15 5.38
N PHE A 121 -11.57 -4.40 4.98
CA PHE A 121 -12.31 -5.56 5.47
C PHE A 121 -12.03 -5.83 6.96
N VAL A 122 -10.78 -5.68 7.40
CA VAL A 122 -10.40 -5.81 8.81
C VAL A 122 -11.11 -4.75 9.67
N ASP A 123 -11.18 -3.51 9.21
CA ASP A 123 -11.82 -2.41 9.93
C ASP A 123 -13.33 -2.61 10.03
N ILE A 124 -13.98 -3.09 8.98
CA ILE A 124 -15.41 -3.48 9.01
C ILE A 124 -15.64 -4.59 10.05
N GLY A 125 -14.78 -5.60 10.09
CA GLY A 125 -14.87 -6.70 11.05
C GLY A 125 -14.71 -6.22 12.50
N ARG A 126 -13.80 -5.30 12.78
CA ARG A 126 -13.60 -4.71 14.11
C ARG A 126 -14.80 -3.87 14.56
N ASN A 127 -15.34 -3.03 13.69
CA ASN A 127 -16.48 -2.19 14.00
C ASN A 127 -17.78 -2.99 14.20
N SER A 128 -17.98 -4.08 13.47
CA SER A 128 -19.11 -4.98 13.65
C SER A 128 -19.06 -5.75 14.97
N GLY A 129 -17.87 -5.91 15.58
CA GLY A 129 -17.69 -6.53 16.91
C GLY A 129 -17.97 -5.58 18.07
N ALA A 130 -17.73 -4.28 17.90
CA ALA A 130 -17.87 -3.28 18.95
C ALA A 130 -19.35 -2.92 19.25
N ASP A 131 -20.25 -3.07 18.28
CA ASP A 131 -21.67 -2.73 18.45
C ASP A 131 -22.49 -3.85 19.13
N ARG A 132 -21.88 -5.02 19.41
CA ARG A 132 -22.55 -6.12 20.12
C ARG A 132 -22.49 -6.02 21.66
N GLY A 133 -21.90 -4.94 22.18
CA GLY A 133 -21.69 -4.74 23.64
C GLY A 133 -22.71 -3.86 24.37
N LYS A 134 -23.64 -3.20 23.68
CA LYS A 134 -24.73 -2.43 24.34
C LYS A 134 -26.04 -3.23 24.27
N LYS A 135 -26.32 -4.02 25.31
CA LYS A 135 -27.68 -4.43 25.61
C LYS A 135 -28.46 -3.20 26.09
N PRO A 136 -29.61 -2.85 25.53
CA PRO A 136 -30.59 -2.05 26.23
C PRO A 136 -31.26 -2.97 27.27
N ASP A 137 -31.28 -2.55 28.52
CA ASP A 137 -32.08 -3.17 29.57
C ASP A 137 -33.57 -2.95 29.20
N GLY A 138 -34.33 -4.05 29.15
CA GLY A 138 -35.79 -3.95 29.13
C GLY A 138 -36.51 -4.94 28.19
N GLU A 139 -37.11 -5.97 28.84
CA GLU A 139 -38.33 -6.72 28.50
C GLU A 139 -38.32 -7.79 27.40
N ASN A 140 -38.55 -8.99 27.85
CA ASN A 140 -39.18 -10.21 27.35
C ASN A 140 -39.78 -10.20 25.92
N ALA A 141 -39.20 -11.00 25.01
CA ALA A 141 -39.98 -11.89 24.13
C ALA A 141 -39.08 -13.01 23.57
N ALA A 142 -39.60 -14.22 23.71
CA ALA A 142 -38.96 -15.47 23.26
C ALA A 142 -38.94 -15.60 21.72
N GLY A 143 -37.81 -16.10 21.18
CA GLY A 143 -37.71 -16.61 19.82
C GLY A 143 -36.22 -16.88 19.43
N PRO A 144 -35.88 -18.06 18.91
CA PRO A 144 -34.49 -18.43 18.68
C PRO A 144 -34.00 -17.97 17.30
N ALA A 145 -33.01 -17.09 17.25
CA ALA A 145 -32.20 -16.89 16.04
C ALA A 145 -30.71 -16.92 16.40
N LYS A 146 -30.11 -18.09 16.28
CA LYS A 146 -28.66 -18.25 16.20
C LYS A 146 -28.20 -17.78 14.82
N GLY A 147 -27.65 -16.58 14.72
CA GLY A 147 -26.90 -16.09 13.57
C GLY A 147 -25.42 -16.09 13.92
N ASN A 148 -24.72 -17.17 13.60
CA ASN A 148 -23.28 -17.27 13.70
C ASN A 148 -22.68 -16.63 12.45
N SER A 149 -22.25 -15.37 12.49
CA SER A 149 -21.65 -14.63 11.37
C SER A 149 -20.12 -14.68 11.41
N GLY A 150 -19.58 -15.89 11.50
CA GLY A 150 -18.17 -16.17 11.25
C GLY A 150 -18.07 -17.15 10.07
N LEU A 151 -16.98 -17.10 9.31
CA LEU A 151 -16.61 -18.14 8.35
C LEU A 151 -16.57 -19.48 9.09
N SER A 152 -17.62 -20.29 8.96
CA SER A 152 -17.67 -21.61 9.56
C SER A 152 -17.07 -22.64 8.61
N MET A 153 -16.54 -23.73 9.16
CA MET A 153 -16.05 -24.85 8.33
C MET A 153 -17.14 -25.41 7.41
N GLU A 154 -18.41 -25.37 7.82
CA GLU A 154 -19.55 -25.75 6.98
C GLU A 154 -19.74 -24.82 5.78
N PHE A 155 -19.53 -23.50 5.98
CA PHE A 155 -19.57 -22.53 4.88
C PHE A 155 -18.44 -22.80 3.87
N LEU A 156 -17.23 -23.03 4.35
CA LEU A 156 -16.07 -23.32 3.49
C LEU A 156 -16.28 -24.59 2.68
N GLN A 157 -16.74 -25.69 3.30
CA GLN A 157 -17.03 -26.95 2.60
C GLN A 157 -18.13 -26.81 1.56
N LYS A 158 -19.16 -25.99 1.82
CA LYS A 158 -20.27 -25.76 0.89
C LYS A 158 -19.85 -25.05 -0.39
N TYR A 159 -18.81 -24.23 -0.35
CA TYR A 159 -18.31 -23.42 -1.47
C TYR A 159 -16.96 -23.87 -2.02
N GLY A 160 -16.48 -25.07 -1.64
CA GLY A 160 -15.35 -25.74 -2.30
C GLY A 160 -13.95 -25.30 -1.82
N PHE A 161 -13.85 -24.85 -0.56
CA PHE A 161 -12.58 -24.54 0.09
C PHE A 161 -12.22 -25.59 1.14
#